data_5a1d9aaf5c5075cbaa1d6ba0efd30de4
#
_entry.id   5a1d9aaf5c5075cbaa1d6ba0efd30de4
#
_cell.length_a   1.000
_cell.length_b   1.000
_cell.length_c   1.000
_cell.angle_alpha   90.00
_cell.angle_beta   90.00
_cell.angle_gamma   90.00
#
_symmetry.space_group_name_H-M   'P 1'
#
loop_
_entity.id
_entity.type
_entity.pdbx_description
1 polymer ?
#
loop_
_entity_poly.entity_id
_entity_poly.type
_entity_poly.pdbx_seq_one_letter_code
_entity_poly.pdbx_strand_id
1 'polypeptide(L)'
;MQRRISRGLVSPRLTIHQCNSAAVDQYGQVIDVFVSKRRDLKAATRFLVNAIGTHGEPAEITTDRAHALVRVVSELLPDALHDTTQYANNRFGADHGRLNARLRPMRGLKRDRTASIAIRGHAFIQNLRRGHYELGVDARPGLTLAAAFDELAQVI
;
A
#
# COMPACT_ATOMS: atom_id res chain seq x y z
N MET A 1 -7.62 -12.75 9.72
CA MET A 1 -7.72 -13.81 8.69
C MET A 1 -7.81 -13.13 7.34
N GLN A 2 -6.80 -13.29 6.47
CA GLN A 2 -6.77 -12.62 5.17
C GLN A 2 -7.68 -13.37 4.21
N ARG A 3 -8.63 -12.71 3.55
CA ARG A 3 -9.41 -13.35 2.48
C ARG A 3 -8.44 -13.97 1.48
N ARG A 4 -8.44 -15.29 1.38
CA ARG A 4 -7.95 -15.98 0.19
C ARG A 4 -8.92 -15.65 -0.94
N ILE A 5 -8.66 -14.54 -1.64
CA ILE A 5 -9.35 -14.27 -2.89
C ILE A 5 -8.93 -15.39 -3.82
N SER A 6 -9.92 -16.18 -4.25
CA SER A 6 -9.77 -17.23 -5.24
C SER A 6 -8.93 -16.69 -6.39
N ARG A 7 -7.77 -17.29 -6.64
CA ARG A 7 -6.90 -16.98 -7.77
C ARG A 7 -7.60 -17.41 -9.06
N GLY A 8 -8.55 -16.59 -9.51
CA GLY A 8 -8.89 -16.56 -10.94
C GLY A 8 -7.68 -16.01 -11.69
N LEU A 9 -7.41 -16.54 -12.86
CA LEU A 9 -6.30 -16.26 -13.79
C LEU A 9 -6.14 -14.77 -14.23
N VAL A 10 -6.13 -13.85 -13.30
CA VAL A 10 -5.81 -12.44 -13.54
C VAL A 10 -4.40 -12.22 -13.03
N SER A 11 -3.48 -11.91 -13.93
CA SER A 11 -2.09 -11.58 -13.61
C SER A 11 -2.04 -10.54 -12.51
N PRO A 12 -1.32 -10.78 -11.40
CA PRO A 12 -1.27 -9.83 -10.29
C PRO A 12 -0.63 -8.53 -10.75
N ARG A 13 -1.37 -7.43 -10.55
CA ARG A 13 -0.89 -6.08 -10.85
C ARG A 13 -0.48 -5.41 -9.55
N LEU A 14 0.68 -4.80 -9.53
CA LEU A 14 1.22 -4.08 -8.40
C LEU A 14 1.41 -2.60 -8.75
N THR A 15 0.94 -1.70 -7.91
CA THR A 15 1.16 -0.26 -8.05
C THR A 15 2.01 0.26 -6.91
N ILE A 16 3.09 0.99 -7.21
CA ILE A 16 4.03 1.53 -6.23
C ILE A 16 4.07 3.05 -6.28
N HIS A 17 3.99 3.67 -5.10
CA HIS A 17 4.14 5.10 -4.90
C HIS A 17 5.40 5.44 -4.12
N GLN A 18 6.24 6.32 -4.64
CA GLN A 18 7.52 6.68 -4.02
C GLN A 18 7.41 7.60 -2.80
N CYS A 19 6.32 8.32 -2.61
CA CYS A 19 6.20 9.37 -1.57
C CYS A 19 6.07 8.87 -0.11
N ASN A 20 6.15 7.66 0.19
CA ASN A 20 6.22 6.81 1.37
C ASN A 20 5.88 5.44 0.80
N SER A 21 6.84 4.81 0.15
CA SER A 21 6.66 3.64 -0.71
C SER A 21 5.53 2.73 -0.23
N ALA A 22 4.40 2.76 -0.91
CA ALA A 22 3.26 1.91 -0.64
C ALA A 22 3.02 1.04 -1.87
N ALA A 23 2.88 -0.25 -1.65
CA ALA A 23 2.48 -1.20 -2.66
C ALA A 23 0.97 -1.43 -2.56
N VAL A 24 0.29 -1.35 -3.67
CA VAL A 24 -1.17 -1.50 -3.77
C VAL A 24 -1.47 -2.53 -4.84
N ASP A 25 -2.35 -3.47 -4.53
CA ASP A 25 -2.78 -4.49 -5.48
C ASP A 25 -3.81 -3.96 -6.50
N GLN A 26 -4.19 -4.80 -7.43
CA GLN A 26 -5.18 -4.51 -8.46
C GLN A 26 -6.59 -4.18 -7.92
N TYR A 27 -6.88 -4.56 -6.69
CA TYR A 27 -8.17 -4.30 -6.03
C TYR A 27 -8.15 -3.01 -5.20
N GLY A 28 -7.00 -2.34 -5.11
CA GLY A 28 -6.82 -1.13 -4.33
C GLY A 28 -6.49 -1.36 -2.86
N GLN A 29 -6.16 -2.60 -2.47
CA GLN A 29 -5.68 -2.91 -1.14
C GLN A 29 -4.22 -2.48 -0.99
N VAL A 30 -3.91 -1.75 0.06
CA VAL A 30 -2.52 -1.48 0.43
C VAL A 30 -1.94 -2.73 1.07
N ILE A 31 -1.01 -3.38 0.37
CA ILE A 31 -0.42 -4.66 0.77
C ILE A 31 0.91 -4.50 1.51
N ASP A 32 1.67 -3.45 1.21
CA ASP A 32 2.91 -3.16 1.93
C ASP A 32 3.17 -1.65 2.02
N VAL A 33 3.89 -1.25 3.07
CA VAL A 33 4.28 0.14 3.31
C VAL A 33 5.72 0.18 3.80
N PHE A 34 6.55 0.93 3.09
CA PHE A 34 7.94 1.14 3.43
C PHE A 34 8.25 2.62 3.64
N VAL A 35 8.83 2.94 4.79
CA VAL A 35 9.25 4.29 5.14
C VAL A 35 10.76 4.38 5.10
N SER A 36 11.28 5.28 4.28
CA SER A 36 12.72 5.56 4.19
C SER A 36 12.99 7.06 4.24
N LYS A 37 14.08 7.43 4.92
CA LYS A 37 14.58 8.82 4.95
C LYS A 37 15.09 9.28 3.59
N ARG A 38 15.61 8.34 2.80
CA ARG A 38 16.20 8.61 1.48
C ARG A 38 15.40 7.91 0.41
N ARG A 39 15.15 8.62 -0.67
CA ARG A 39 14.51 8.08 -1.87
C ARG A 39 15.58 7.63 -2.87
N ASP A 40 16.45 6.73 -2.41
CA ASP A 40 17.57 6.22 -3.18
C ASP A 40 17.29 4.80 -3.73
N LEU A 41 18.20 4.34 -4.55
CA LEU A 41 18.15 3.03 -5.17
C LEU A 41 18.08 1.92 -4.12
N LYS A 42 18.85 2.03 -3.03
CA LYS A 42 18.86 1.03 -1.95
C LYS A 42 17.51 0.90 -1.26
N ALA A 43 16.84 2.02 -1.00
CA ALA A 43 15.50 2.02 -0.41
C ALA A 43 14.48 1.38 -1.35
N ALA A 44 14.52 1.71 -2.63
CA ALA A 44 13.65 1.12 -3.65
C ALA A 44 13.88 -0.39 -3.79
N THR A 45 15.14 -0.84 -3.84
CA THR A 45 15.49 -2.27 -3.91
C THR A 45 14.97 -3.02 -2.69
N ARG A 46 15.23 -2.53 -1.48
CA ARG A 46 14.75 -3.18 -0.24
C ARG A 46 13.24 -3.29 -0.19
N PHE A 47 12.55 -2.23 -0.60
CA PHE A 47 11.10 -2.24 -0.66
C PHE A 47 10.58 -3.28 -1.64
N LEU A 48 11.08 -3.29 -2.87
CA LEU A 48 10.61 -4.21 -3.90
C LEU A 48 10.94 -5.67 -3.57
N VAL A 49 12.13 -5.95 -3.05
CA VAL A 49 12.51 -7.30 -2.60
C VAL A 49 11.59 -7.81 -1.48
N ASN A 50 11.25 -6.96 -0.50
CA ASN A 50 10.31 -7.33 0.55
C ASN A 50 8.90 -7.58 0.02
N ALA A 51 8.42 -6.71 -0.87
CA ALA A 51 7.09 -6.85 -1.47
C ALA A 51 6.98 -8.14 -2.29
N ILE A 52 7.98 -8.44 -3.13
CA ILE A 52 8.04 -9.69 -3.93
C ILE A 52 8.13 -10.91 -3.01
N GLY A 53 9.00 -10.88 -2.00
CA GLY A 53 9.18 -11.99 -1.07
C GLY A 53 7.93 -12.33 -0.27
N THR A 54 7.07 -11.33 0.01
CA THR A 54 5.83 -11.52 0.78
C THR A 54 4.63 -11.85 -0.10
N HIS A 55 4.52 -11.24 -1.28
CA HIS A 55 3.31 -11.29 -2.12
C HIS A 55 3.50 -12.03 -3.43
N GLY A 56 4.73 -12.40 -3.77
CA GLY A 56 5.10 -13.01 -5.05
C GLY A 56 5.37 -11.97 -6.14
N GLU A 57 5.87 -12.45 -7.29
CA GLU A 57 6.19 -11.60 -8.44
C GLU A 57 4.91 -11.16 -9.15
N PRO A 58 4.73 -9.85 -9.39
CA PRO A 58 3.62 -9.35 -10.18
C PRO A 58 3.90 -9.54 -11.67
N ALA A 59 2.86 -9.83 -12.47
CA ALA A 59 2.99 -9.82 -13.92
C ALA A 59 2.94 -8.41 -14.51
N GLU A 60 2.34 -7.46 -13.78
CA GLU A 60 2.31 -6.05 -14.16
C GLU A 60 2.62 -5.17 -12.95
N ILE A 61 3.50 -4.21 -13.14
CA ILE A 61 3.87 -3.24 -12.11
C ILE A 61 3.70 -1.81 -12.64
N THR A 62 2.98 -1.00 -11.88
CA THR A 62 2.84 0.43 -12.16
C THR A 62 3.64 1.23 -11.15
N THR A 63 4.49 2.13 -11.61
CA THR A 63 5.26 3.03 -10.73
C THR A 63 5.11 4.48 -11.17
N ASP A 64 5.48 5.42 -10.28
CA ASP A 64 5.78 6.76 -10.72
C ASP A 64 7.09 6.78 -11.54
N ARG A 65 7.36 7.91 -12.22
CA ARG A 65 8.56 8.06 -13.06
C ARG A 65 9.86 8.24 -12.28
N ALA A 66 9.91 7.83 -11.03
CA ALA A 66 11.11 7.94 -10.24
C ALA A 66 12.20 7.01 -10.76
N HIS A 67 13.32 7.58 -11.18
CA HIS A 67 14.45 6.85 -11.79
C HIS A 67 14.91 5.64 -10.97
N ALA A 68 14.89 5.75 -9.62
CA ALA A 68 15.26 4.65 -8.75
C ALA A 68 14.32 3.45 -8.88
N LEU A 69 13.00 3.68 -8.96
CA LEU A 69 12.02 2.60 -9.13
C LEU A 69 12.10 1.98 -10.51
N VAL A 70 12.20 2.81 -11.56
CA VAL A 70 12.32 2.32 -12.95
C VAL A 70 13.50 1.36 -13.07
N ARG A 71 14.67 1.76 -12.55
CA ARG A 71 15.86 0.93 -12.58
C ARG A 71 15.71 -0.36 -11.79
N VAL A 72 15.20 -0.29 -10.56
CA VAL A 72 15.03 -1.48 -9.70
C VAL A 72 14.03 -2.47 -10.29
N VAL A 73 12.93 -1.97 -10.87
CA VAL A 73 11.95 -2.84 -11.53
C VAL A 73 12.58 -3.58 -12.72
N SER A 74 13.33 -2.88 -13.56
CA SER A 74 14.00 -3.53 -14.70
C SER A 74 15.07 -4.56 -14.30
N GLU A 75 15.71 -4.37 -13.13
CA GLU A 75 16.71 -5.29 -12.59
C GLU A 75 16.07 -6.52 -11.89
N LEU A 76 15.01 -6.33 -11.13
CA LEU A 76 14.40 -7.39 -10.29
C LEU A 76 13.21 -8.10 -10.95
N LEU A 77 12.54 -7.47 -11.89
CA LEU A 77 11.32 -7.96 -12.53
C LEU A 77 11.39 -7.75 -14.06
N PRO A 78 12.38 -8.34 -14.75
CA PRO A 78 12.58 -8.13 -16.18
C PRO A 78 11.40 -8.62 -17.03
N ASP A 79 10.65 -9.60 -16.55
CA ASP A 79 9.51 -10.20 -17.26
C ASP A 79 8.18 -9.51 -16.95
N ALA A 80 8.14 -8.60 -15.97
CA ALA A 80 6.93 -7.88 -15.60
C ALA A 80 6.66 -6.72 -16.57
N LEU A 81 5.40 -6.54 -16.97
CA LEU A 81 5.00 -5.36 -17.72
C LEU A 81 5.09 -4.12 -16.84
N HIS A 82 6.01 -3.22 -17.14
CA HIS A 82 6.22 -2.00 -16.36
C HIS A 82 5.51 -0.80 -16.98
N ASP A 83 4.45 -0.31 -16.30
CA ASP A 83 3.71 0.89 -16.68
C ASP A 83 4.15 2.11 -15.86
N THR A 84 4.62 3.15 -16.54
CA THR A 84 5.03 4.44 -15.94
C THR A 84 4.13 5.60 -16.38
N THR A 85 2.91 5.33 -16.84
CA THR A 85 1.99 6.34 -17.36
C THR A 85 1.62 7.35 -16.27
N GLN A 86 1.63 8.63 -16.61
CA GLN A 86 1.50 9.77 -15.67
C GLN A 86 0.22 9.74 -14.81
N TYR A 87 -0.85 9.12 -15.29
CA TYR A 87 -2.17 9.09 -14.63
C TYR A 87 -2.57 7.71 -14.08
N ALA A 88 -1.75 6.69 -14.29
CA ALA A 88 -2.04 5.34 -13.81
C ALA A 88 -2.18 5.26 -12.27
N ASN A 89 -1.57 6.21 -11.56
CA ASN A 89 -1.51 6.28 -10.10
C ASN A 89 -2.54 7.21 -9.45
N ASN A 90 -3.42 7.88 -10.21
CA ASN A 90 -4.32 8.93 -9.67
C ASN A 90 -5.33 8.43 -8.63
N ARG A 91 -5.73 7.18 -8.68
CA ARG A 91 -6.69 6.59 -7.71
C ARG A 91 -6.16 6.63 -6.27
N PHE A 92 -4.85 6.61 -6.08
CA PHE A 92 -4.20 6.54 -4.77
C PHE A 92 -3.67 7.89 -4.27
N GLY A 93 -3.59 8.89 -5.15
CA GLY A 93 -3.20 10.27 -4.77
C GLY A 93 -4.11 10.89 -3.72
N ALA A 94 -5.39 10.53 -3.72
CA ALA A 94 -6.36 11.00 -2.74
C ALA A 94 -6.07 10.50 -1.30
N ASP A 95 -5.59 9.27 -1.12
CA ASP A 95 -5.23 8.74 0.19
C ASP A 95 -3.98 9.39 0.75
N HIS A 96 -3.03 9.71 -0.12
CA HIS A 96 -1.84 10.46 0.24
C HIS A 96 -2.18 11.88 0.70
N GLY A 97 -3.09 12.54 0.01
CA GLY A 97 -3.62 13.85 0.40
C GLY A 97 -4.30 13.81 1.77
N ARG A 98 -5.12 12.79 2.03
CA ARG A 98 -5.79 12.58 3.34
C ARG A 98 -4.80 12.32 4.47
N LEU A 99 -3.78 11.50 4.23
CA LEU A 99 -2.72 11.25 5.20
C LEU A 99 -1.97 12.54 5.52
N ASN A 100 -1.53 13.27 4.51
CA ASN A 100 -0.82 14.54 4.68
C ASN A 100 -1.66 15.58 5.42
N ALA A 101 -2.96 15.69 5.13
CA ALA A 101 -3.86 16.59 5.84
C ALA A 101 -3.95 16.28 7.34
N ARG A 102 -3.90 15.00 7.71
CA ARG A 102 -3.89 14.56 9.12
C ARG A 102 -2.54 14.80 9.80
N LEU A 103 -1.43 14.68 9.07
CA LEU A 103 -0.09 14.85 9.62
C LEU A 103 0.33 16.32 9.78
N ARG A 104 -0.26 17.24 8.99
CA ARG A 104 0.04 18.68 9.06
C ARG A 104 -0.15 19.28 10.47
N PRO A 105 -1.28 19.07 11.18
CA PRO A 105 -1.48 19.59 12.53
C PRO A 105 -0.47 19.01 13.53
N MET A 106 0.05 17.82 13.29
CA MET A 106 1.02 17.13 14.13
C MET A 106 2.47 17.58 13.87
N ARG A 107 2.71 18.63 13.10
CA ARG A 107 4.04 19.13 12.68
C ARG A 107 4.90 18.06 11.99
N GLY A 108 4.26 17.08 11.36
CA GLY A 108 4.91 15.96 10.66
C GLY A 108 5.44 14.87 11.60
N LEU A 109 5.99 13.84 10.99
CA LEU A 109 6.52 12.67 11.69
C LEU A 109 8.05 12.80 11.79
N LYS A 110 8.55 13.02 12.99
CA LYS A 110 9.97 13.28 13.24
C LYS A 110 10.84 12.03 13.32
N ARG A 111 10.25 10.87 13.62
CA ARG A 111 10.94 9.58 13.80
C ARG A 111 10.40 8.55 12.82
N ASP A 112 11.29 7.79 12.17
CA ASP A 112 10.93 6.76 11.18
C ASP A 112 9.98 5.71 11.77
N ARG A 113 10.20 5.30 13.02
CA ARG A 113 9.32 4.35 13.70
C ARG A 113 7.89 4.90 13.84
N THR A 114 7.74 6.13 14.27
CA THR A 114 6.43 6.79 14.40
C THR A 114 5.77 6.98 13.04
N ALA A 115 6.57 7.34 12.02
CA ALA A 115 6.11 7.44 10.64
C ALA A 115 5.58 6.10 10.13
N SER A 116 6.34 5.02 10.33
CA SER A 116 5.94 3.68 9.91
C SER A 116 4.63 3.24 10.57
N ILE A 117 4.48 3.45 11.88
CA ILE A 117 3.25 3.11 12.62
C ILE A 117 2.06 3.92 12.09
N ALA A 118 2.22 5.23 11.92
CA ALA A 118 1.13 6.10 11.46
C ALA A 118 0.68 5.75 10.03
N ILE A 119 1.63 5.47 9.13
CA ILE A 119 1.32 5.15 7.73
C ILE A 119 0.69 3.77 7.62
N ARG A 120 1.22 2.76 8.33
CA ARG A 120 0.63 1.41 8.38
C ARG A 120 -0.77 1.43 9.01
N GLY A 121 -0.97 2.17 10.10
CA GLY A 121 -2.27 2.36 10.71
C GLY A 121 -3.26 3.03 9.75
N HIS A 122 -2.81 4.06 9.01
CA HIS A 122 -3.65 4.70 7.99
C HIS A 122 -4.02 3.72 6.87
N ALA A 123 -3.07 2.93 6.36
CA ALA A 123 -3.30 1.91 5.35
C ALA A 123 -4.30 0.86 5.82
N PHE A 124 -4.16 0.37 7.05
CA PHE A 124 -5.11 -0.56 7.67
C PHE A 124 -6.53 0.00 7.73
N ILE A 125 -6.69 1.25 8.20
CA ILE A 125 -7.99 1.93 8.26
C ILE A 125 -8.61 2.09 6.85
N GLN A 126 -7.81 2.42 5.84
CA GLN A 126 -8.31 2.54 4.47
C GLN A 126 -8.73 1.18 3.89
N ASN A 127 -7.96 0.13 4.15
CA ASN A 127 -8.31 -1.22 3.75
C ASN A 127 -9.61 -1.70 4.42
N LEU A 128 -9.80 -1.43 5.73
CA LEU A 128 -11.07 -1.69 6.42
C LEU A 128 -12.25 -0.97 5.77
N ARG A 129 -12.11 0.33 5.50
CA ARG A 129 -13.17 1.13 4.86
C ARG A 129 -13.53 0.65 3.47
N ARG A 130 -12.61 0.02 2.77
CA ARG A 130 -12.80 -0.53 1.42
C ARG A 130 -13.30 -1.97 1.44
N GLY A 131 -13.47 -2.57 2.63
CA GLY A 131 -13.95 -3.94 2.76
C GLY A 131 -12.91 -5.00 2.37
N HIS A 132 -11.62 -4.69 2.48
CA HIS A 132 -10.55 -5.67 2.19
C HIS A 132 -10.31 -6.66 3.32
N TYR A 133 -10.96 -6.48 4.46
CA TYR A 133 -10.93 -7.41 5.60
C TYR A 133 -12.34 -7.91 5.93
N GLU A 134 -12.43 -9.13 6.45
CA GLU A 134 -13.69 -9.71 6.94
C GLU A 134 -13.99 -9.21 8.36
N LEU A 135 -14.05 -7.90 8.54
CA LEU A 135 -14.33 -7.22 9.80
C LEU A 135 -15.42 -6.18 9.57
N GLY A 136 -16.39 -6.14 10.45
CA GLY A 136 -17.52 -5.21 10.39
C GLY A 136 -18.38 -5.35 9.13
N VAL A 137 -18.41 -6.55 8.51
CA VAL A 137 -19.11 -6.80 7.23
C VAL A 137 -20.62 -6.65 7.33
N ASP A 138 -21.18 -6.98 8.49
CA ASP A 138 -22.63 -6.89 8.75
C ASP A 138 -23.08 -5.51 9.26
N ALA A 139 -22.12 -4.59 9.42
CA ALA A 139 -22.41 -3.26 9.92
C ALA A 139 -23.08 -2.37 8.86
N ARG A 140 -23.95 -1.46 9.32
CA ARG A 140 -24.56 -0.45 8.44
C ARG A 140 -23.47 0.43 7.78
N PRO A 141 -23.70 0.93 6.55
CA PRO A 141 -22.80 1.88 5.90
C PRO A 141 -22.46 3.05 6.85
N GLY A 142 -21.16 3.31 7.02
CA GLY A 142 -20.63 4.33 7.96
C GLY A 142 -20.28 3.80 9.35
N LEU A 143 -20.76 2.64 9.78
CA LEU A 143 -20.41 2.03 11.07
C LEU A 143 -19.40 0.89 10.95
N THR A 144 -19.02 0.48 9.74
CA THR A 144 -18.09 -0.63 9.47
C THR A 144 -16.79 -0.52 10.28
N LEU A 145 -16.26 0.70 10.43
CA LEU A 145 -15.01 0.91 11.17
C LEU A 145 -15.19 0.65 12.68
N ALA A 146 -16.27 1.16 13.27
CA ALA A 146 -16.57 0.95 14.68
C ALA A 146 -16.81 -0.54 14.98
N ALA A 147 -17.64 -1.20 14.20
CA ALA A 147 -17.90 -2.62 14.32
C ALA A 147 -16.64 -3.47 14.16
N ALA A 148 -15.75 -3.15 13.19
CA ALA A 148 -14.50 -3.85 13.02
C ALA A 148 -13.58 -3.72 14.23
N PHE A 149 -13.53 -2.55 14.88
CA PHE A 149 -12.76 -2.37 16.11
C PHE A 149 -13.40 -3.07 17.31
N ASP A 150 -14.72 -3.13 17.40
CA ASP A 150 -15.42 -3.89 18.43
C ASP A 150 -15.14 -5.39 18.30
N GLU A 151 -15.16 -5.94 17.08
CA GLU A 151 -14.77 -7.32 16.80
C GLU A 151 -13.31 -7.60 17.18
N LEU A 152 -12.38 -6.71 16.81
CA LEU A 152 -10.96 -6.85 17.19
C LEU A 152 -10.75 -6.79 18.70
N ALA A 153 -11.48 -5.93 19.42
CA ALA A 153 -11.38 -5.80 20.87
C ALA A 153 -11.84 -7.06 21.62
N GLN A 154 -12.68 -7.89 21.01
CA GLN A 154 -13.14 -9.15 21.61
C GLN A 154 -12.09 -10.28 21.50
N VAL A 155 -11.07 -10.12 20.66
CA VAL A 155 -10.06 -11.15 20.38
C VAL A 155 -8.74 -10.87 21.11
N ILE A 156 -8.56 -9.67 21.66
CA ILE A 156 -7.39 -9.22 22.43
C ILE A 156 -7.66 -9.37 23.91
#